data_c735b5fb2a07dab28a1dfe86dacbf8fb
#
_entry.id   c735b5fb2a07dab28a1dfe86dacbf8fb
#
_cell.length_a   1.000
_cell.length_b   1.000
_cell.length_c   1.000
_cell.angle_alpha   90.00
_cell.angle_beta   90.00
_cell.angle_gamma   90.00
#
_symmetry.space_group_name_H-M   'P 1'
#
loop_
_entity.id
_entity.type
_entity.pdbx_description
1 polymer ?
#
loop_
_entity_poly.entity_id
_entity_poly.type
_entity_poly.pdbx_seq_one_letter_code
_entity_poly.pdbx_strand_id
1 'polypeptide(L)' 'MELRQLKYFVKAAEKLNFSEAAKALFITQSTLSQQIRSLEQELGTMLFVRDSHGVVLTESGEKL' A
#
# COMPACT_ATOMS: atom_id res chain seq x y z
N MET A 1 -11.90 -4.66 6.41
CA MET A 1 -10.80 -3.69 6.36
C MET A 1 -10.47 -3.25 7.78
N GLU A 2 -9.22 -3.44 8.18
CA GLU A 2 -8.79 -3.08 9.52
C GLU A 2 -8.17 -1.69 9.53
N LEU A 3 -8.24 -1.03 10.68
CA LEU A 3 -7.59 0.27 10.86
C LEU A 3 -6.10 0.20 10.55
N ARG A 4 -5.45 -0.90 10.95
CA ARG A 4 -4.03 -1.11 10.68
C ARG A 4 -3.74 -1.10 9.19
N GLN A 5 -4.59 -1.76 8.40
CA GLN A 5 -4.41 -1.78 6.95
C GLN A 5 -4.55 -0.39 6.34
N LEU A 6 -5.48 0.41 6.87
CA LEU A 6 -5.63 1.79 6.41
C LEU A 6 -4.40 2.62 6.72
N LYS A 7 -3.81 2.44 7.90
CA LYS A 7 -2.58 3.14 8.27
C LYS A 7 -1.45 2.75 7.33
N TYR A 8 -1.33 1.47 7.02
CA TYR A 8 -0.31 0.98 6.10
C TYR A 8 -0.52 1.56 4.71
N PHE A 9 -1.78 1.59 4.26
CA PHE A 9 -2.11 2.16 2.96
C PHE A 9 -1.73 3.64 2.88
N VAL A 10 -2.09 4.42 3.90
CA VAL A 10 -1.80 5.85 3.92
C VAL A 10 -0.29 6.09 3.85
N LYS A 11 0.48 5.34 4.62
CA LYS A 11 1.93 5.51 4.62
C LYS A 11 2.53 5.10 3.26
N ALA A 12 2.05 4.02 2.68
CA ALA A 12 2.50 3.59 1.36
C ALA A 12 2.17 4.63 0.30
N ALA A 13 1.00 5.26 0.39
CA ALA A 13 0.59 6.30 -0.55
C ALA A 13 1.44 7.56 -0.39
N GLU A 14 1.78 7.91 0.85
CA GLU A 14 2.64 9.07 1.11
C GLU A 14 4.02 8.90 0.52
N LYS A 15 4.59 7.72 0.70
CA LYS A 15 5.98 7.47 0.28
C LYS A 15 6.09 7.07 -1.17
N LEU A 16 5.08 6.39 -1.71
CA LEU A 16 5.10 5.77 -3.03
C LEU A 16 6.36 4.92 -3.21
N ASN A 17 6.78 4.29 -2.13
CA ASN A 17 7.96 3.44 -2.05
C ASN A 17 7.73 2.51 -0.89
N PHE A 18 7.51 1.23 -1.19
CA PHE A 18 7.15 0.26 -0.16
C PHE A 18 8.28 0.01 0.84
N SER A 19 9.54 0.05 0.39
CA SER A 19 10.67 -0.09 1.30
C SER A 19 10.71 1.03 2.33
N GLU A 20 10.55 2.26 1.88
CA GLU A 20 10.58 3.41 2.77
C GLU A 20 9.37 3.44 3.69
N ALA A 21 8.20 3.08 3.14
CA ALA A 21 6.99 3.02 3.95
C ALA A 21 7.11 1.98 5.05
N ALA A 22 7.66 0.81 4.72
CA ALA A 22 7.84 -0.26 5.70
C ALA A 22 8.79 0.19 6.81
N LYS A 23 9.87 0.87 6.45
CA LYS A 23 10.80 1.40 7.44
C LYS A 23 10.12 2.39 8.38
N ALA A 24 9.31 3.28 7.83
CA ALA A 24 8.59 4.27 8.63
C ALA A 24 7.57 3.61 9.56
N LEU A 25 7.06 2.45 9.18
CA LEU A 25 6.08 1.71 9.97
C LEU A 25 6.72 0.67 10.90
N PHE A 26 8.04 0.52 10.83
CA PHE A 26 8.80 -0.45 11.64
C PHE A 26 8.35 -1.89 11.35
N ILE A 27 8.10 -2.19 10.08
CA ILE A 27 7.73 -3.53 9.64
C ILE A 27 8.58 -3.90 8.42
N THR A 28 8.52 -5.17 8.03
CA THR A 28 9.22 -5.60 6.82
C THR A 28 8.42 -5.19 5.59
N GLN A 29 9.11 -5.09 4.46
CA GLN A 29 8.44 -4.81 3.20
C GLN A 29 7.47 -5.92 2.83
N SER A 30 7.84 -7.18 3.12
CA SER A 30 6.96 -8.33 2.86
C SER A 30 5.64 -8.20 3.62
N THR A 31 5.72 -7.80 4.90
CA THR A 31 4.53 -7.61 5.71
C THR A 31 3.65 -6.51 5.13
N LEU A 32 4.26 -5.39 4.75
CA LEU A 32 3.52 -4.28 4.16
C LEU A 32 2.83 -4.72 2.87
N SER A 33 3.57 -5.40 1.99
CA SER A 33 3.01 -5.87 0.72
C SER A 33 1.85 -6.81 0.93
N GLN A 34 1.94 -7.73 1.90
CA GLN A 34 0.87 -8.66 2.21
C GLN A 34 -0.38 -7.93 2.70
N GLN A 35 -0.19 -6.95 3.57
CA GLN A 35 -1.33 -6.20 4.11
C GLN A 35 -2.02 -5.38 3.02
N ILE A 36 -1.25 -4.77 2.13
CA ILE A 36 -1.84 -4.01 1.03
C ILE A 36 -2.57 -4.95 0.08
N ARG A 37 -1.99 -6.10 -0.24
CA ARG A 37 -2.65 -7.07 -1.13
C ARG A 37 -3.94 -7.57 -0.53
N SER A 38 -3.94 -7.85 0.77
CA SER A 38 -5.14 -8.30 1.47
C SER A 38 -6.24 -7.23 1.39
N LEU A 39 -5.87 -5.97 1.56
CA LEU A 39 -6.80 -4.86 1.46
C LEU A 39 -7.35 -4.76 0.03
N GLU A 40 -6.48 -4.89 -0.97
CA GLU A 40 -6.92 -4.86 -2.37
C GLU A 40 -7.91 -5.97 -2.67
N GLN A 41 -7.65 -7.17 -2.17
CA GLN A 41 -8.54 -8.31 -2.37
C GLN A 41 -9.90 -8.06 -1.71
N GLU A 42 -9.88 -7.52 -0.52
CA GLU A 42 -11.11 -7.21 0.20
C GLU A 42 -11.96 -6.18 -0.52
N LEU A 43 -11.32 -5.17 -1.09
CA LEU A 43 -12.02 -4.11 -1.83
C LEU A 43 -12.34 -4.50 -3.27
N GLY A 44 -11.72 -5.57 -3.75
CA GLY A 44 -11.93 -6.05 -5.11
C GLY A 44 -11.33 -5.16 -6.18
N THR A 45 -10.30 -4.40 -5.84
CA THR A 45 -9.65 -3.51 -6.78
C THR A 45 -8.20 -3.28 -6.37
N MET A 46 -7.36 -2.97 -7.35
CA MET A 46 -5.96 -2.65 -7.08
C MET A 46 -5.86 -1.20 -6.63
N LEU A 47 -5.03 -0.97 -5.62
CA LEU A 47 -4.80 0.38 -5.09
C LEU A 47 -3.49 0.97 -5.59
N PHE A 48 -2.54 0.10 -5.95
CA PHE A 48 -1.23 0.52 -6.44
C PHE A 48 -0.87 -0.24 -7.70
N VAL A 49 -0.12 0.41 -8.58
CA VAL A 49 0.50 -0.21 -9.75
C VAL A 49 1.99 -0.03 -9.63
N ARG A 50 2.74 -1.11 -9.84
CA ARG A 50 4.21 -1.07 -9.83
C ARG A 50 4.70 -1.21 -11.26
N ASP A 51 5.66 -0.36 -11.62
CA ASP A 51 6.31 -0.46 -12.92
C ASP A 51 7.80 -0.18 -12.75
N SER A 52 8.53 -0.03 -13.86
CA SER A 52 9.97 0.19 -13.82
C SER A 52 10.34 1.53 -13.20
N HIS A 53 9.39 2.43 -13.07
CA HIS A 53 9.63 3.76 -12.49
C HIS A 53 9.22 3.85 -11.03
N GLY A 54 8.65 2.78 -10.48
CA GLY A 54 8.26 2.73 -9.09
C GLY A 54 6.80 2.39 -8.89
N VAL A 55 6.21 2.96 -7.85
CA VAL A 55 4.84 2.68 -7.43
C VAL A 55 3.99 3.93 -7.59
N VAL A 56 2.81 3.76 -8.18
CA VAL A 56 1.84 4.86 -8.29
C VAL A 56 0.48 4.37 -7.82
N LEU A 57 -0.36 5.31 -7.40
CA LEU A 57 -1.73 4.99 -7.00
C LEU A 57 -2.60 4.78 -8.23
N THR A 58 -3.52 3.82 -8.14
CA THR A 58 -4.56 3.67 -9.14
C THR A 58 -5.63 4.72 -8.87
N GLU A 59 -6.60 4.84 -9.78
CA GLU A 59 -7.74 5.71 -9.55
C GLU A 59 -8.48 5.33 -8.27
N SER A 60 -8.66 4.01 -8.05
CA SER A 60 -9.27 3.51 -6.82
C SER A 60 -8.46 3.89 -5.58
N GLY A 61 -7.13 3.81 -5.67
CA GLY A 61 -6.25 4.18 -4.57
C GLY A 61 -6.37 5.65 -4.22
N GLU A 62 -6.50 6.50 -5.21
CA GLU A 62 -6.64 7.93 -4.99
C GLU A 62 -7.95 8.29 -4.29
N LYS A 63 -9.00 7.52 -4.54
CA LYS A 63 -10.30 7.75 -3.93
C LYS A 63 -10.43 7.22 -2.51
N LEU A 64 -9.55 6.31 -2.13
CA LEU A 64 -9.57 5.75 -0.81
C LEU A 64 -8.99 6.74 0.21
#